data_9a785a35f1c56ec96e94542c7e7afa4a
#
_entry.id   9a785a35f1c56ec96e94542c7e7afa4a
#
_cell.length_a   1.000
_cell.length_b   1.000
_cell.length_c   1.000
_cell.angle_alpha   90.00
_cell.angle_beta   90.00
_cell.angle_gamma   90.00
#
_symmetry.space_group_name_H-M   'P 1'
#
loop_
_entity.id
_entity.type
_entity.pdbx_description
1 polymer ?
#
loop_
_entity_poly.entity_id
_entity_poly.type
_entity_poly.pdbx_seq_one_letter_code
_entity_poly.pdbx_strand_id
1 'polypeptide(L)'
;MPASTGAAASPDAAESATAPRIHDIQGRTRLSPLAGQSVADVPGIVTGVRDFGGSRGFWLQDPRPDRDRATSEGIFVYTGGESPGVSPGDALRVSGKVKEYYPGGKEAGNQSVTELVDASWQPADRLSSGAPSGTLPRAVRLTPHSVPEAYAPDAGGGSIEDRTLRPNRYALDRYESLEGMRVAVRDVRVTGPTSAYHDLWVTTDPKQNPTPRGGTLYGSYQDQNGARLKVSSLLPLDEHPFPAADVGDELRGTTEGPLDFEQYGGYTLRANTLGEHRDNGLKRERTRKQRRNELAVATYNVENLSPKSAPAKFERLAEGLVTNLSSPDIVTVEEVQDDTGPTDDSTVGAGKTLTMLTDAIRKAGGPSYQWRQIDPADKADGGQPGGNIRVAFLYNPERVSFTDRPGGDTTTPVQVVKEGGKPALSASPARIAPQDPAWKASRKPLAGEFRFQGRTVFVVANHFSSKGGGDLDGDQPLEGRFQPPARHSEPQRVKQAELLNRFVRDIRAIDPKAAIVAGGDFNDFPFSPALKTLRSGRALTSPMNQLPADERYGYVFNGNSQTLDHLLTSPGAGRAEYDIVHINSEFADQTSDHDPSVVRLRR
;
A
#
# COMPACT_ATOMS: atom_id res chain seq x y z
N MET A 1 -34.84 -62.78 59.62
CA MET A 1 -33.81 -61.88 59.09
C MET A 1 -34.17 -61.60 57.62
N PRO A 2 -34.61 -60.38 57.27
CA PRO A 2 -34.94 -60.08 55.89
C PRO A 2 -33.69 -59.59 55.14
N ALA A 3 -33.57 -60.06 53.91
CA ALA A 3 -32.54 -59.68 52.95
C ALA A 3 -32.79 -58.27 52.38
N SER A 4 -31.78 -57.46 52.39
CA SER A 4 -31.79 -56.12 51.77
C SER A 4 -31.52 -56.24 50.28
N THR A 5 -32.46 -55.81 49.46
CA THR A 5 -32.32 -55.63 48.00
C THR A 5 -31.68 -54.29 47.74
N GLY A 6 -30.44 -54.35 47.28
CA GLY A 6 -29.74 -53.13 46.76
C GLY A 6 -30.36 -52.75 45.41
N ALA A 7 -30.83 -51.50 45.32
CA ALA A 7 -31.24 -50.89 44.08
C ALA A 7 -29.98 -50.49 43.29
N ALA A 8 -29.85 -51.04 42.08
CA ALA A 8 -28.83 -50.57 41.14
C ALA A 8 -29.21 -49.20 40.66
N ALA A 9 -28.27 -48.23 40.83
CA ALA A 9 -28.38 -46.92 40.23
C ALA A 9 -28.23 -47.06 38.71
N SER A 10 -29.19 -46.55 37.97
CA SER A 10 -29.11 -46.38 36.52
C SER A 10 -27.96 -45.44 36.17
N PRO A 11 -27.17 -45.73 35.15
CA PRO A 11 -26.19 -44.74 34.67
C PRO A 11 -26.94 -43.54 34.10
N ASP A 12 -26.64 -42.38 34.65
CA ASP A 12 -27.07 -41.08 34.09
C ASP A 12 -26.85 -41.08 32.59
N ALA A 13 -27.90 -40.81 31.84
CA ALA A 13 -27.84 -40.52 30.42
C ALA A 13 -27.02 -39.26 30.29
N ALA A 14 -25.77 -39.37 29.81
CA ALA A 14 -25.01 -38.23 29.37
C ALA A 14 -25.87 -37.50 28.35
N GLU A 15 -26.27 -36.29 28.68
CA GLU A 15 -26.89 -35.35 27.74
C GLU A 15 -26.02 -35.31 26.50
N SER A 16 -26.55 -35.79 25.37
CA SER A 16 -25.86 -35.69 24.07
C SER A 16 -25.69 -34.22 23.79
N ALA A 17 -24.49 -33.68 24.10
CA ALA A 17 -24.14 -32.33 23.75
C ALA A 17 -24.32 -32.19 22.24
N THR A 18 -25.21 -31.30 21.83
CA THR A 18 -25.41 -30.98 20.41
C THR A 18 -24.09 -30.47 19.84
N ALA A 19 -23.67 -30.99 18.68
CA ALA A 19 -22.46 -30.54 18.00
C ALA A 19 -22.46 -29.00 17.87
N PRO A 20 -21.35 -28.33 18.19
CA PRO A 20 -21.27 -26.86 18.09
C PRO A 20 -21.51 -26.40 16.66
N ARG A 21 -22.18 -25.25 16.52
CA ARG A 21 -22.38 -24.62 15.25
C ARG A 21 -21.21 -23.67 14.95
N ILE A 22 -21.07 -23.25 13.70
CA ILE A 22 -19.96 -22.35 13.32
C ILE A 22 -20.02 -21.02 14.10
N HIS A 23 -21.19 -20.46 14.31
CA HIS A 23 -21.35 -19.23 15.10
C HIS A 23 -20.98 -19.39 16.59
N ASP A 24 -21.12 -20.60 17.17
CA ASP A 24 -20.64 -20.90 18.52
C ASP A 24 -19.09 -20.92 18.57
N ILE A 25 -18.46 -21.36 17.49
CA ILE A 25 -16.99 -21.36 17.34
C ILE A 25 -16.48 -19.94 17.10
N GLN A 26 -17.09 -19.20 16.20
CA GLN A 26 -16.69 -17.82 15.86
C GLN A 26 -16.89 -16.86 17.04
N GLY A 27 -18.02 -16.96 17.72
CA GLY A 27 -18.33 -16.07 18.83
C GLY A 27 -18.66 -14.65 18.40
N ARG A 28 -18.60 -13.70 19.36
CA ARG A 28 -18.99 -12.28 19.19
C ARG A 28 -17.81 -11.32 19.26
N THR A 29 -16.59 -11.85 19.24
CA THR A 29 -15.31 -11.11 19.26
C THR A 29 -14.46 -11.63 18.12
N ARG A 30 -13.30 -11.02 17.89
CA ARG A 30 -12.36 -11.51 16.87
C ARG A 30 -11.63 -12.78 17.25
N LEU A 31 -11.74 -13.14 18.52
CA LEU A 31 -11.16 -14.39 19.03
C LEU A 31 -12.27 -15.37 19.36
N SER A 32 -12.12 -16.59 18.89
CA SER A 32 -13.04 -17.67 19.17
C SER A 32 -13.10 -18.00 20.67
N PRO A 33 -14.29 -18.11 21.27
CA PRO A 33 -14.44 -18.59 22.65
C PRO A 33 -13.99 -20.05 22.81
N LEU A 34 -13.84 -20.79 21.72
CA LEU A 34 -13.40 -22.19 21.70
C LEU A 34 -11.96 -22.36 21.22
N ALA A 35 -11.17 -21.25 21.10
CA ALA A 35 -9.79 -21.33 20.67
C ALA A 35 -8.96 -22.33 21.50
N GLY A 36 -8.23 -23.20 20.80
CA GLY A 36 -7.44 -24.28 21.40
C GLY A 36 -8.21 -25.54 21.74
N GLN A 37 -9.54 -25.55 21.65
CA GLN A 37 -10.39 -26.72 21.92
C GLN A 37 -10.63 -27.54 20.65
N SER A 38 -10.90 -28.84 20.83
CA SER A 38 -11.35 -29.70 19.74
C SER A 38 -12.88 -29.70 19.67
N VAL A 39 -13.39 -29.65 18.46
CA VAL A 39 -14.82 -29.71 18.14
C VAL A 39 -15.10 -30.90 17.23
N ALA A 40 -16.29 -31.46 17.31
CA ALA A 40 -16.68 -32.63 16.52
C ALA A 40 -17.99 -32.37 15.79
N ASP A 41 -18.13 -32.99 14.61
CA ASP A 41 -19.34 -33.03 13.81
C ASP A 41 -19.95 -31.64 13.46
N VAL A 42 -19.13 -30.61 13.34
CA VAL A 42 -19.54 -29.25 12.93
C VAL A 42 -20.20 -29.32 11.55
N PRO A 43 -21.49 -28.99 11.42
CA PRO A 43 -22.20 -29.12 10.16
C PRO A 43 -21.98 -27.86 9.28
N GLY A 44 -21.82 -28.05 7.98
CA GLY A 44 -21.75 -26.93 7.04
C GLY A 44 -21.77 -27.34 5.57
N ILE A 45 -21.90 -26.35 4.71
CA ILE A 45 -21.79 -26.46 3.24
C ILE A 45 -20.46 -25.82 2.82
N VAL A 46 -19.71 -26.52 1.97
CA VAL A 46 -18.49 -25.97 1.35
C VAL A 46 -18.87 -24.81 0.44
N THR A 47 -18.27 -23.63 0.66
CA THR A 47 -18.57 -22.41 -0.13
C THR A 47 -17.44 -21.99 -1.04
N GLY A 48 -16.23 -22.47 -0.80
CA GLY A 48 -15.05 -22.22 -1.61
C GLY A 48 -13.93 -23.19 -1.28
N VAL A 49 -13.06 -23.44 -2.24
CA VAL A 49 -11.90 -24.34 -2.09
C VAL A 49 -10.65 -23.63 -2.53
N ARG A 50 -9.61 -23.63 -1.70
CA ARG A 50 -8.27 -23.18 -2.05
C ARG A 50 -7.38 -24.42 -2.21
N ASP A 51 -7.22 -24.87 -3.46
CA ASP A 51 -6.42 -26.05 -3.81
C ASP A 51 -5.12 -25.67 -4.53
N PHE A 52 -4.49 -24.57 -4.08
CA PHE A 52 -3.22 -24.10 -4.62
C PHE A 52 -2.35 -23.50 -3.50
N GLY A 53 -1.05 -23.39 -3.77
CA GLY A 53 -0.08 -22.89 -2.79
C GLY A 53 0.17 -23.86 -1.62
N GLY A 54 0.82 -23.37 -0.58
CA GLY A 54 1.19 -24.14 0.61
C GLY A 54 0.17 -24.11 1.75
N SER A 55 -0.90 -23.31 1.61
CA SER A 55 -1.95 -23.15 2.65
C SER A 55 -3.30 -23.52 2.07
N ARG A 56 -3.48 -24.81 1.76
CA ARG A 56 -4.72 -25.34 1.17
C ARG A 56 -5.81 -25.53 2.20
N GLY A 57 -7.05 -25.64 1.74
CA GLY A 57 -8.23 -25.83 2.58
C GLY A 57 -9.51 -25.40 1.88
N PHE A 58 -10.57 -25.31 2.66
CA PHE A 58 -11.88 -24.92 2.15
C PHE A 58 -12.65 -24.10 3.17
N TRP A 59 -13.57 -23.28 2.71
CA TRP A 59 -14.50 -22.54 3.56
C TRP A 59 -15.78 -23.34 3.72
N LEU A 60 -16.21 -23.47 4.97
CA LEU A 60 -17.43 -24.14 5.39
C LEU A 60 -18.39 -23.10 5.95
N GLN A 61 -19.65 -23.10 5.52
CA GLN A 61 -20.66 -22.19 6.03
C GLN A 61 -21.90 -22.93 6.52
N ASP A 62 -22.39 -22.52 7.69
CA ASP A 62 -23.66 -23.04 8.22
C ASP A 62 -24.84 -22.47 7.41
N PRO A 63 -25.71 -23.29 6.85
CA PRO A 63 -26.87 -22.84 6.07
C PRO A 63 -27.99 -22.23 6.91
N ARG A 64 -27.92 -22.33 8.25
CA ARG A 64 -28.92 -21.79 9.19
C ARG A 64 -28.29 -20.77 10.12
N PRO A 65 -28.37 -19.46 9.80
CA PRO A 65 -27.82 -18.41 10.64
C PRO A 65 -28.58 -18.32 11.99
N ASP A 66 -27.86 -17.98 13.05
CA ASP A 66 -28.42 -17.74 14.39
C ASP A 66 -29.19 -16.42 14.50
N ARG A 67 -29.11 -15.55 13.46
CA ARG A 67 -29.67 -14.20 13.37
C ARG A 67 -28.94 -13.15 14.24
N ASP A 68 -27.87 -13.51 14.93
CA ASP A 68 -26.99 -12.52 15.55
C ASP A 68 -26.04 -11.97 14.47
N ARG A 69 -26.05 -10.65 14.29
CA ARG A 69 -25.20 -10.00 13.29
C ARG A 69 -23.75 -9.86 13.72
N ALA A 70 -23.44 -10.18 14.98
CA ALA A 70 -22.10 -10.08 15.55
C ALA A 70 -21.35 -11.42 15.52
N THR A 71 -21.97 -12.49 15.00
CA THR A 71 -21.35 -13.79 14.81
C THR A 71 -21.20 -14.10 13.33
N SER A 72 -20.18 -14.87 12.95
CA SER A 72 -20.06 -15.41 11.60
C SER A 72 -20.61 -16.83 11.52
N GLU A 73 -21.21 -17.16 10.38
CA GLU A 73 -21.64 -18.53 10.04
C GLU A 73 -20.60 -19.26 9.17
N GLY A 74 -19.44 -18.65 8.90
CA GLY A 74 -18.37 -19.18 8.05
C GLY A 74 -17.13 -19.54 8.87
N ILE A 75 -16.36 -20.52 8.40
CA ILE A 75 -15.06 -20.88 8.98
C ILE A 75 -14.15 -21.47 7.92
N PHE A 76 -12.84 -21.24 8.02
CA PHE A 76 -11.87 -21.89 7.18
C PHE A 76 -11.41 -23.22 7.77
N VAL A 77 -11.35 -24.27 6.96
CA VAL A 77 -10.82 -25.58 7.31
C VAL A 77 -9.47 -25.76 6.63
N TYR A 78 -8.40 -25.71 7.40
CA TYR A 78 -7.03 -25.79 6.92
C TYR A 78 -6.59 -27.24 6.74
N THR A 79 -6.05 -27.57 5.55
CA THR A 79 -5.58 -28.93 5.20
C THR A 79 -4.07 -29.01 4.96
N GLY A 80 -3.33 -27.94 5.27
CA GLY A 80 -1.88 -27.89 5.02
C GLY A 80 -1.56 -27.75 3.53
N GLY A 81 -0.69 -28.62 3.05
CA GLY A 81 -0.33 -28.70 1.62
C GLY A 81 -1.15 -29.74 0.84
N GLU A 82 -2.11 -30.41 1.48
CA GLU A 82 -2.91 -31.48 0.86
C GLU A 82 -4.18 -30.92 0.21
N SER A 83 -4.53 -31.46 -0.96
CA SER A 83 -5.80 -31.15 -1.63
C SER A 83 -6.96 -31.61 -0.76
N PRO A 84 -7.95 -30.75 -0.47
CA PRO A 84 -9.05 -31.11 0.41
C PRO A 84 -10.02 -32.13 -0.21
N GLY A 85 -10.02 -32.33 -1.53
CA GLY A 85 -10.85 -33.30 -2.22
C GLY A 85 -12.37 -33.08 -2.07
N VAL A 86 -12.78 -31.83 -1.87
CA VAL A 86 -14.18 -31.39 -1.74
C VAL A 86 -14.52 -30.33 -2.80
N SER A 87 -15.81 -30.11 -3.01
CA SER A 87 -16.30 -29.13 -3.98
C SER A 87 -17.31 -28.17 -3.35
N PRO A 88 -17.42 -26.91 -3.86
CA PRO A 88 -18.48 -26.01 -3.43
C PRO A 88 -19.87 -26.65 -3.60
N GLY A 89 -20.67 -26.61 -2.52
CA GLY A 89 -21.98 -27.27 -2.43
C GLY A 89 -21.96 -28.56 -1.64
N ASP A 90 -20.81 -29.18 -1.37
CA ASP A 90 -20.74 -30.38 -0.54
C ASP A 90 -21.22 -30.09 0.88
N ALA A 91 -22.11 -30.94 1.37
CA ALA A 91 -22.55 -30.90 2.77
C ALA A 91 -21.63 -31.79 3.59
N LEU A 92 -21.02 -31.26 4.63
CA LEU A 92 -20.02 -31.94 5.45
C LEU A 92 -20.35 -31.85 6.96
N ARG A 93 -19.80 -32.81 7.71
CA ARG A 93 -19.56 -32.71 9.15
C ARG A 93 -18.07 -32.72 9.37
N VAL A 94 -17.55 -31.65 9.97
CA VAL A 94 -16.12 -31.46 10.16
C VAL A 94 -15.78 -31.57 11.64
N SER A 95 -14.73 -32.31 11.96
CA SER A 95 -14.14 -32.36 13.29
C SER A 95 -12.72 -31.85 13.21
N GLY A 96 -12.26 -31.05 14.19
CA GLY A 96 -10.92 -30.48 14.18
C GLY A 96 -10.64 -29.68 15.45
N LYS A 97 -9.48 -29.06 15.50
CA LYS A 97 -9.08 -28.16 16.58
C LYS A 97 -9.27 -26.72 16.15
N VAL A 98 -9.93 -25.93 16.99
CA VAL A 98 -10.10 -24.48 16.75
C VAL A 98 -8.79 -23.76 17.01
N LYS A 99 -8.35 -22.95 16.05
CA LYS A 99 -7.09 -22.19 16.15
C LYS A 99 -7.28 -20.78 15.63
N GLU A 100 -6.69 -19.83 16.34
CA GLU A 100 -6.49 -18.46 15.85
C GLU A 100 -5.19 -18.41 15.05
N TYR A 101 -5.29 -18.20 13.74
CA TYR A 101 -4.16 -18.03 12.85
C TYR A 101 -3.93 -16.55 12.58
N TYR A 102 -2.69 -16.07 12.75
CA TYR A 102 -2.31 -14.70 12.45
C TYR A 102 -1.54 -14.64 11.13
N PRO A 103 -2.15 -14.15 10.03
CA PRO A 103 -1.45 -13.97 8.77
C PRO A 103 -0.22 -13.05 8.93
N GLY A 104 0.95 -13.53 8.50
CA GLY A 104 2.22 -12.83 8.71
C GLY A 104 2.83 -12.97 10.10
N GLY A 105 2.20 -13.75 10.99
CA GLY A 105 2.61 -13.90 12.38
C GLY A 105 2.01 -12.84 13.30
N LYS A 106 1.98 -13.13 14.61
CA LYS A 106 1.33 -12.25 15.59
C LYS A 106 1.97 -10.86 15.66
N GLU A 107 3.29 -10.78 15.44
CA GLU A 107 4.04 -9.50 15.48
C GLU A 107 3.71 -8.57 14.31
N ALA A 108 3.16 -9.09 13.21
CA ALA A 108 2.76 -8.26 12.07
C ALA A 108 1.59 -7.30 12.36
N GLY A 109 0.91 -7.47 13.49
CA GLY A 109 -0.21 -6.60 13.90
C GLY A 109 -1.52 -6.84 13.17
N ASN A 110 -1.59 -7.83 12.27
CA ASN A 110 -2.81 -8.24 11.59
C ASN A 110 -3.84 -8.84 12.56
N GLN A 111 -5.10 -8.89 12.15
CA GLN A 111 -6.14 -9.64 12.86
C GLN A 111 -5.92 -11.15 12.66
N SER A 112 -6.47 -11.97 13.56
CA SER A 112 -6.48 -13.43 13.38
C SER A 112 -7.59 -13.86 12.43
N VAL A 113 -7.48 -15.11 11.97
CA VAL A 113 -8.54 -15.88 11.30
C VAL A 113 -8.84 -17.09 12.17
N THR A 114 -10.11 -17.29 12.48
CA THR A 114 -10.55 -18.50 13.19
C THR A 114 -10.60 -19.67 12.20
N GLU A 115 -9.79 -20.69 12.42
CA GLU A 115 -9.69 -21.87 11.53
C GLU A 115 -9.84 -23.20 12.28
N LEU A 116 -10.27 -24.24 11.56
CA LEU A 116 -10.19 -25.63 12.02
C LEU A 116 -8.91 -26.26 11.45
N VAL A 117 -8.04 -26.72 12.33
CA VAL A 117 -6.80 -27.45 11.98
C VAL A 117 -6.89 -28.90 12.43
N ASP A 118 -5.96 -29.74 11.96
CA ASP A 118 -5.97 -31.19 12.23
C ASP A 118 -7.34 -31.78 11.92
N ALA A 119 -7.96 -31.31 10.84
CA ALA A 119 -9.35 -31.54 10.52
C ALA A 119 -9.59 -32.87 9.80
N SER A 120 -10.71 -33.49 10.11
CA SER A 120 -11.29 -34.61 9.38
C SER A 120 -12.76 -34.31 9.07
N TRP A 121 -13.27 -34.86 7.98
CA TRP A 121 -14.65 -34.60 7.58
C TRP A 121 -15.29 -35.80 6.93
N GLN A 122 -16.63 -35.82 6.99
CA GLN A 122 -17.44 -36.82 6.36
C GLN A 122 -18.57 -36.17 5.56
N PRO A 123 -18.88 -36.67 4.36
CA PRO A 123 -20.05 -36.23 3.61
C PRO A 123 -21.35 -36.46 4.42
N ALA A 124 -22.29 -35.54 4.25
CA ALA A 124 -23.63 -35.67 4.82
C ALA A 124 -24.67 -35.50 3.70
N ASP A 125 -25.54 -36.51 3.51
CA ASP A 125 -26.61 -36.44 2.50
C ASP A 125 -27.58 -35.28 2.78
N ARG A 126 -27.82 -34.98 4.07
CA ARG A 126 -28.57 -33.83 4.57
C ARG A 126 -28.00 -33.39 5.91
N LEU A 127 -27.83 -32.10 6.06
CA LEU A 127 -27.56 -31.51 7.36
C LEU A 127 -28.85 -31.51 8.19
N SER A 128 -28.73 -31.46 9.52
CA SER A 128 -29.87 -31.32 10.45
C SER A 128 -30.73 -30.09 10.14
N SER A 129 -30.20 -29.16 9.34
CA SER A 129 -30.91 -28.02 8.78
C SER A 129 -31.96 -28.38 7.73
N GLY A 130 -31.92 -29.58 7.17
CA GLY A 130 -32.72 -29.96 6.01
C GLY A 130 -32.13 -29.46 4.67
N ALA A 131 -31.02 -28.72 4.67
CA ALA A 131 -30.34 -28.31 3.46
C ALA A 131 -29.72 -29.53 2.75
N PRO A 132 -30.10 -29.82 1.51
CA PRO A 132 -29.51 -30.91 0.73
C PRO A 132 -28.11 -30.52 0.25
N SER A 133 -27.24 -31.48 0.03
CA SER A 133 -26.00 -31.32 -0.71
C SER A 133 -26.29 -30.71 -2.10
N GLY A 134 -25.39 -29.88 -2.58
CA GLY A 134 -25.55 -29.15 -3.85
C GLY A 134 -26.19 -27.74 -3.75
N THR A 135 -26.67 -27.35 -2.55
CA THR A 135 -27.27 -26.02 -2.36
C THR A 135 -26.33 -25.08 -1.60
N LEU A 136 -25.77 -24.09 -2.27
CA LEU A 136 -24.93 -23.07 -1.62
C LEU A 136 -25.76 -22.15 -0.71
N PRO A 137 -25.27 -21.79 0.48
CA PRO A 137 -25.84 -20.72 1.29
C PRO A 137 -25.91 -19.41 0.51
N ARG A 138 -26.96 -18.61 0.77
CA ARG A 138 -27.11 -17.32 0.09
C ARG A 138 -25.97 -16.39 0.45
N ALA A 139 -25.32 -15.79 -0.55
CA ALA A 139 -24.28 -14.80 -0.33
C ALA A 139 -24.83 -13.54 0.34
N VAL A 140 -24.09 -13.00 1.29
CA VAL A 140 -24.38 -11.70 1.90
C VAL A 140 -23.94 -10.62 0.94
N ARG A 141 -24.88 -9.78 0.48
CA ARG A 141 -24.58 -8.68 -0.43
C ARG A 141 -23.96 -7.51 0.32
N LEU A 142 -22.75 -7.10 -0.11
CA LEU A 142 -22.12 -5.86 0.32
C LEU A 142 -22.57 -4.73 -0.62
N THR A 143 -23.11 -3.67 -0.05
CA THR A 143 -23.64 -2.51 -0.75
C THR A 143 -23.21 -1.24 -0.01
N PRO A 144 -23.34 -0.04 -0.58
CA PRO A 144 -22.96 1.22 0.08
C PRO A 144 -23.53 1.38 1.50
N HIS A 145 -24.70 0.82 1.76
CA HIS A 145 -25.36 0.93 3.07
C HIS A 145 -25.08 -0.24 4.02
N SER A 146 -24.34 -1.25 3.58
CA SER A 146 -24.04 -2.44 4.38
C SER A 146 -22.73 -2.39 5.13
N VAL A 147 -21.84 -1.48 4.74
CA VAL A 147 -20.54 -1.22 5.39
C VAL A 147 -20.62 0.15 6.06
N PRO A 148 -20.42 0.25 7.39
CA PRO A 148 -20.46 1.53 8.09
C PRO A 148 -19.32 2.48 7.67
N GLU A 149 -19.56 3.79 7.79
CA GLU A 149 -18.53 4.82 7.53
C GLU A 149 -17.40 4.80 8.57
N ALA A 150 -17.73 4.60 9.85
CA ALA A 150 -16.72 4.50 10.90
C ALA A 150 -15.92 3.22 10.71
N TYR A 151 -14.58 3.34 10.65
CA TYR A 151 -13.71 2.25 10.24
C TYR A 151 -13.56 1.17 11.32
N ALA A 152 -13.13 1.55 12.51
CA ALA A 152 -12.85 0.65 13.62
C ALA A 152 -13.19 1.26 14.97
N PRO A 153 -13.40 0.45 16.03
CA PRO A 153 -13.49 0.96 17.40
C PRO A 153 -12.16 1.60 17.82
N ASP A 154 -12.21 2.76 18.45
CA ASP A 154 -11.01 3.38 19.03
C ASP A 154 -10.62 2.62 20.32
N ALA A 155 -9.43 2.03 20.31
CA ALA A 155 -8.83 1.32 21.44
C ALA A 155 -7.64 2.10 22.05
N GLY A 156 -7.44 3.37 21.65
CA GLY A 156 -6.29 4.16 22.08
C GLY A 156 -4.95 3.57 21.61
N GLY A 157 -4.94 2.88 20.46
CA GLY A 157 -3.77 2.16 19.93
C GLY A 157 -3.63 0.71 20.46
N GLY A 158 -4.51 0.26 21.35
CA GLY A 158 -4.55 -1.12 21.83
C GLY A 158 -5.28 -2.06 20.90
N SER A 159 -5.27 -3.37 21.24
CA SER A 159 -5.97 -4.40 20.46
C SER A 159 -7.50 -4.26 20.57
N ILE A 160 -8.18 -4.56 19.47
CA ILE A 160 -9.64 -4.63 19.38
C ILE A 160 -10.15 -6.08 19.42
N GLU A 161 -9.27 -7.07 19.59
CA GLU A 161 -9.60 -8.50 19.45
C GLU A 161 -10.66 -8.97 20.45
N ASP A 162 -10.57 -8.54 21.70
CA ASP A 162 -11.52 -8.94 22.79
C ASP A 162 -12.80 -8.09 22.82
N ARG A 163 -12.95 -7.15 21.88
CA ARG A 163 -14.13 -6.28 21.86
C ARG A 163 -15.29 -6.96 21.16
N THR A 164 -16.46 -6.89 21.78
CA THR A 164 -17.70 -7.34 21.14
C THR A 164 -17.93 -6.60 19.83
N LEU A 165 -18.13 -7.33 18.75
CA LEU A 165 -18.35 -6.80 17.42
C LEU A 165 -19.61 -5.94 17.34
N ARG A 166 -19.51 -4.82 16.63
CA ARG A 166 -20.61 -3.88 16.34
C ARG A 166 -20.73 -3.67 14.83
N PRO A 167 -21.15 -4.67 14.06
CA PRO A 167 -21.15 -4.66 12.59
C PRO A 167 -22.03 -3.60 11.94
N ASN A 168 -22.93 -2.98 12.72
CA ASN A 168 -23.74 -1.84 12.27
C ASN A 168 -23.05 -0.49 12.53
N ARG A 169 -21.88 -0.48 13.19
CA ARG A 169 -21.19 0.75 13.58
C ARG A 169 -19.82 0.90 12.95
N TYR A 170 -19.07 -0.20 12.75
CA TYR A 170 -17.70 -0.18 12.29
C TYR A 170 -17.49 -1.11 11.09
N ALA A 171 -16.74 -0.63 10.10
CA ALA A 171 -16.44 -1.39 8.90
C ALA A 171 -15.66 -2.69 9.19
N LEU A 172 -14.61 -2.61 10.03
CA LEU A 172 -13.84 -3.80 10.40
C LEU A 172 -14.70 -4.82 11.15
N ASP A 173 -15.60 -4.38 12.06
CA ASP A 173 -16.51 -5.30 12.76
C ASP A 173 -17.55 -5.91 11.78
N ARG A 174 -17.90 -5.17 10.73
CA ARG A 174 -18.80 -5.69 9.69
C ARG A 174 -18.13 -6.78 8.88
N TYR A 175 -16.90 -6.59 8.46
CA TYR A 175 -16.15 -7.61 7.73
C TYR A 175 -15.87 -8.84 8.61
N GLU A 176 -15.44 -8.63 9.84
CA GLU A 176 -15.22 -9.71 10.80
C GLU A 176 -16.45 -10.58 11.01
N SER A 177 -17.61 -9.97 11.19
CA SER A 177 -18.87 -10.71 11.33
C SER A 177 -19.28 -11.52 10.09
N LEU A 178 -18.48 -11.46 9.03
CA LEU A 178 -18.66 -12.20 7.78
C LEU A 178 -17.45 -13.08 7.44
N GLU A 179 -16.47 -13.22 8.35
CA GLU A 179 -15.29 -14.05 8.13
C GLU A 179 -15.71 -15.48 7.71
N GLY A 180 -15.11 -16.00 6.66
CA GLY A 180 -15.43 -17.33 6.12
C GLY A 180 -16.78 -17.45 5.41
N MET A 181 -17.66 -16.44 5.52
CA MET A 181 -18.98 -16.47 4.89
C MET A 181 -18.92 -16.11 3.42
N ARG A 182 -19.83 -16.64 2.64
CA ARG A 182 -20.04 -16.26 1.26
C ARG A 182 -20.60 -14.84 1.16
N VAL A 183 -19.84 -13.95 0.54
CA VAL A 183 -20.23 -12.55 0.28
C VAL A 183 -20.31 -12.30 -1.22
N ALA A 184 -21.05 -11.26 -1.62
CA ALA A 184 -21.17 -10.85 -3.00
C ALA A 184 -21.17 -9.34 -3.13
N VAL A 185 -20.48 -8.86 -4.16
CA VAL A 185 -20.56 -7.49 -4.66
C VAL A 185 -21.12 -7.51 -6.09
N ARG A 186 -21.68 -6.40 -6.54
CA ARG A 186 -22.25 -6.34 -7.88
C ARG A 186 -21.97 -5.00 -8.55
N ASP A 187 -21.56 -5.07 -9.83
CA ASP A 187 -21.32 -3.90 -10.68
C ASP A 187 -20.40 -2.91 -9.95
N VAL A 188 -19.24 -3.39 -9.46
CA VAL A 188 -18.33 -2.61 -8.61
C VAL A 188 -17.21 -1.98 -9.40
N ARG A 189 -16.81 -0.78 -8.99
CA ARG A 189 -15.71 -0.01 -9.57
C ARG A 189 -14.39 -0.43 -8.94
N VAL A 190 -13.37 -0.58 -9.78
CA VAL A 190 -11.98 -0.82 -9.39
C VAL A 190 -11.38 0.48 -8.85
N THR A 191 -10.76 0.41 -7.67
CA THR A 191 -10.10 1.54 -6.99
C THR A 191 -8.60 1.32 -6.77
N GLY A 192 -8.11 0.10 -6.98
CA GLY A 192 -6.71 -0.24 -7.05
C GLY A 192 -6.49 -1.23 -8.18
N PRO A 193 -5.54 -0.98 -9.08
CA PRO A 193 -5.36 -1.78 -10.29
C PRO A 193 -4.94 -3.21 -9.96
N THR A 194 -5.06 -4.09 -10.94
CA THR A 194 -4.60 -5.47 -10.81
C THR A 194 -3.11 -5.52 -10.51
N SER A 195 -2.75 -6.19 -9.43
CA SER A 195 -1.37 -6.39 -9.02
C SER A 195 -0.71 -7.58 -9.73
N ALA A 196 0.61 -7.70 -9.60
CA ALA A 196 1.37 -8.86 -10.07
C ALA A 196 0.96 -10.17 -9.37
N TYR A 197 0.20 -10.10 -8.26
CA TYR A 197 -0.30 -11.25 -7.51
C TYR A 197 -1.71 -11.68 -7.91
N HIS A 198 -2.27 -11.11 -8.99
CA HIS A 198 -3.62 -11.41 -9.48
C HIS A 198 -4.70 -11.08 -8.44
N ASP A 199 -4.60 -9.91 -7.87
CA ASP A 199 -5.61 -9.30 -7.02
C ASP A 199 -5.82 -7.83 -7.43
N LEU A 200 -6.96 -7.28 -7.04
CA LEU A 200 -7.32 -5.88 -7.27
C LEU A 200 -8.19 -5.37 -6.12
N TRP A 201 -8.40 -4.07 -6.07
CA TRP A 201 -9.29 -3.45 -5.10
C TRP A 201 -10.52 -2.88 -5.77
N VAL A 202 -11.68 -3.09 -5.13
CA VAL A 202 -12.95 -2.49 -5.54
C VAL A 202 -13.54 -1.66 -4.42
N THR A 203 -14.50 -0.80 -4.73
CA THR A 203 -15.30 -0.13 -3.71
C THR A 203 -16.73 -0.62 -3.71
N THR A 204 -17.29 -0.87 -2.53
CA THR A 204 -18.71 -1.15 -2.33
C THR A 204 -19.55 0.14 -2.27
N ASP A 205 -18.90 1.32 -2.10
CA ASP A 205 -19.53 2.63 -2.15
C ASP A 205 -18.80 3.59 -3.12
N PRO A 206 -19.28 3.71 -4.36
CA PRO A 206 -18.67 4.58 -5.35
C PRO A 206 -18.72 6.09 -5.02
N LYS A 207 -19.42 6.48 -3.94
CA LYS A 207 -19.48 7.87 -3.48
C LYS A 207 -18.51 8.19 -2.35
N GLN A 208 -17.85 7.18 -1.76
CA GLN A 208 -16.86 7.39 -0.72
C GLN A 208 -15.59 7.97 -1.32
N ASN A 209 -15.32 9.24 -1.06
CA ASN A 209 -14.11 9.97 -1.47
C ASN A 209 -13.64 9.70 -2.92
N PRO A 210 -14.50 9.80 -3.94
CA PRO A 210 -14.12 9.44 -5.31
C PRO A 210 -13.10 10.43 -5.86
N THR A 211 -12.13 9.91 -6.63
CA THR A 211 -11.29 10.73 -7.51
C THR A 211 -11.96 10.89 -8.89
N PRO A 212 -11.62 11.93 -9.68
CA PRO A 212 -12.17 12.11 -11.02
C PRO A 212 -11.87 10.94 -11.97
N ARG A 213 -10.80 10.19 -11.70
CA ARG A 213 -10.34 9.06 -12.50
C ARG A 213 -10.83 7.69 -12.00
N GLY A 214 -11.66 7.68 -10.94
CA GLY A 214 -12.34 6.49 -10.44
C GLY A 214 -11.72 5.85 -9.20
N GLY A 215 -10.64 6.40 -8.66
CA GLY A 215 -10.04 5.95 -7.40
C GLY A 215 -10.85 6.34 -6.17
N THR A 216 -10.28 6.11 -5.01
CA THR A 216 -10.81 6.51 -3.69
C THR A 216 -9.72 7.24 -2.92
N LEU A 217 -9.88 8.55 -2.69
CA LEU A 217 -8.88 9.41 -2.07
C LEU A 217 -8.72 9.11 -0.58
N TYR A 218 -7.49 8.94 -0.13
CA TYR A 218 -7.11 8.90 1.28
C TYR A 218 -6.72 10.30 1.77
N GLY A 219 -7.69 11.00 2.33
CA GLY A 219 -7.57 12.42 2.67
C GLY A 219 -7.20 12.72 4.12
N SER A 220 -7.28 11.76 5.04
CA SER A 220 -6.96 11.96 6.46
C SER A 220 -6.75 10.63 7.18
N TYR A 221 -6.09 10.68 8.35
CA TYR A 221 -5.96 9.50 9.23
C TYR A 221 -7.27 9.02 9.84
N GLN A 222 -8.29 9.85 9.85
CA GLN A 222 -9.60 9.54 10.43
C GLN A 222 -10.55 8.86 9.45
N ASP A 223 -10.25 8.93 8.15
CA ASP A 223 -11.07 8.36 7.10
C ASP A 223 -10.25 7.36 6.28
N GLN A 224 -10.37 6.08 6.62
CA GLN A 224 -9.65 5.00 5.99
C GLN A 224 -10.39 4.34 4.83
N ASN A 225 -11.53 4.91 4.38
CA ASN A 225 -12.31 4.39 3.26
C ASN A 225 -12.75 2.93 3.45
N GLY A 226 -13.59 2.69 4.45
CA GLY A 226 -14.04 1.34 4.84
C GLY A 226 -14.80 0.55 3.76
N ALA A 227 -15.27 1.20 2.71
CA ALA A 227 -15.97 0.55 1.60
C ALA A 227 -15.02 -0.17 0.60
N ARG A 228 -13.71 -0.06 0.77
CA ARG A 228 -12.72 -0.77 -0.06
C ARG A 228 -12.73 -2.27 0.27
N LEU A 229 -12.63 -3.09 -0.74
CA LEU A 229 -12.56 -4.54 -0.60
C LEU A 229 -11.55 -5.11 -1.60
N LYS A 230 -10.63 -5.91 -1.11
CA LYS A 230 -9.73 -6.67 -1.97
C LYS A 230 -10.47 -7.84 -2.61
N VAL A 231 -10.13 -8.14 -3.86
CA VAL A 231 -10.69 -9.29 -4.62
C VAL A 231 -9.53 -10.09 -5.20
N SER A 232 -9.55 -11.39 -4.97
CA SER A 232 -8.68 -12.36 -5.63
C SER A 232 -9.50 -13.55 -6.13
N SER A 233 -8.94 -14.39 -7.01
CA SER A 233 -9.64 -15.54 -7.57
C SER A 233 -9.30 -16.85 -6.85
N LEU A 234 -10.30 -17.71 -6.68
CA LEU A 234 -10.13 -19.13 -6.35
C LEU A 234 -10.13 -20.01 -7.61
N LEU A 235 -10.41 -19.44 -8.78
CA LEU A 235 -10.40 -20.16 -10.04
C LEU A 235 -8.96 -20.38 -10.54
N PRO A 236 -8.67 -21.51 -11.19
CA PRO A 236 -7.38 -21.76 -11.81
C PRO A 236 -7.06 -20.67 -12.85
N LEU A 237 -5.91 -20.00 -12.72
CA LEU A 237 -5.56 -18.85 -13.56
C LEU A 237 -5.22 -19.22 -15.02
N ASP A 238 -4.86 -20.46 -15.29
CA ASP A 238 -4.61 -21.02 -16.61
C ASP A 238 -5.91 -21.23 -17.41
N GLU A 239 -7.02 -21.54 -16.74
CA GLU A 239 -8.35 -21.68 -17.35
C GLU A 239 -9.17 -20.39 -17.29
N HIS A 240 -8.99 -19.61 -16.24
CA HIS A 240 -9.70 -18.37 -15.93
C HIS A 240 -8.71 -17.24 -15.61
N PRO A 241 -8.09 -16.63 -16.63
CA PRO A 241 -7.13 -15.54 -16.43
C PRO A 241 -7.74 -14.40 -15.61
N PHE A 242 -7.00 -13.92 -14.60
CA PHE A 242 -7.44 -12.77 -13.84
C PHE A 242 -7.35 -11.50 -14.70
N PRO A 243 -8.35 -10.61 -14.70
CA PRO A 243 -8.36 -9.44 -15.59
C PRO A 243 -7.23 -8.46 -15.22
N ALA A 244 -6.63 -7.84 -16.22
CA ALA A 244 -5.75 -6.69 -16.04
C ALA A 244 -6.61 -5.42 -16.02
N ALA A 245 -7.12 -5.06 -14.85
CA ALA A 245 -8.03 -3.94 -14.67
C ALA A 245 -7.29 -2.72 -14.12
N ASP A 246 -7.59 -1.56 -14.66
CA ASP A 246 -7.09 -0.26 -14.23
C ASP A 246 -8.05 0.38 -13.22
N VAL A 247 -7.59 1.41 -12.50
CA VAL A 247 -8.49 2.22 -11.65
C VAL A 247 -9.60 2.84 -12.50
N GLY A 248 -10.82 2.80 -11.99
CA GLY A 248 -12.00 3.29 -12.68
C GLY A 248 -12.71 2.26 -13.57
N ASP A 249 -12.09 1.13 -13.86
CA ASP A 249 -12.75 0.00 -14.51
C ASP A 249 -13.87 -0.60 -13.64
N GLU A 250 -14.66 -1.48 -14.21
CA GLU A 250 -15.76 -2.14 -13.51
C GLU A 250 -15.65 -3.66 -13.59
N LEU A 251 -16.01 -4.33 -12.49
CA LEU A 251 -16.39 -5.74 -12.51
C LEU A 251 -17.92 -5.81 -12.61
N ARG A 252 -18.45 -6.05 -13.81
CA ARG A 252 -19.89 -6.11 -14.08
C ARG A 252 -20.48 -7.46 -13.71
N GLY A 253 -21.73 -7.43 -13.30
CA GLY A 253 -22.42 -8.61 -12.79
C GLY A 253 -22.05 -8.87 -11.34
N THR A 254 -22.00 -10.13 -10.97
CA THR A 254 -21.75 -10.54 -9.59
C THR A 254 -20.34 -11.08 -9.43
N THR A 255 -19.60 -10.55 -8.46
CA THR A 255 -18.37 -11.13 -7.92
C THR A 255 -18.69 -11.69 -6.55
N GLU A 256 -18.49 -13.00 -6.34
CA GLU A 256 -18.87 -13.64 -5.09
C GLU A 256 -17.96 -14.81 -4.71
N GLY A 257 -17.84 -15.06 -3.41
CA GLY A 257 -17.05 -16.12 -2.81
C GLY A 257 -16.94 -15.93 -1.30
N PRO A 258 -16.18 -16.77 -0.60
CA PRO A 258 -15.91 -16.58 0.82
C PRO A 258 -15.11 -15.31 1.08
N LEU A 259 -15.39 -14.67 2.23
CA LEU A 259 -14.59 -13.57 2.77
C LEU A 259 -13.49 -14.14 3.66
N ASP A 260 -12.25 -13.79 3.34
CA ASP A 260 -11.06 -14.23 4.07
C ASP A 260 -10.32 -13.01 4.65
N PHE A 261 -9.35 -13.22 5.53
CA PHE A 261 -8.41 -12.19 5.95
C PHE A 261 -6.98 -12.63 5.62
N GLU A 262 -6.19 -11.74 5.04
CA GLU A 262 -4.81 -12.05 4.67
C GLU A 262 -3.81 -10.99 5.12
N GLN A 263 -2.52 -11.33 5.07
CA GLN A 263 -1.42 -10.48 5.53
C GLN A 263 -1.35 -9.13 4.80
N TYR A 264 -1.61 -9.12 3.49
CA TYR A 264 -1.44 -7.94 2.64
C TYR A 264 -2.79 -7.42 2.16
N GLY A 265 -3.35 -6.48 2.92
CA GLY A 265 -4.60 -5.83 2.57
C GLY A 265 -5.82 -6.25 3.38
N GLY A 266 -5.70 -7.23 4.28
CA GLY A 266 -6.76 -7.59 5.21
C GLY A 266 -7.92 -8.37 4.56
N TYR A 267 -9.17 -7.91 4.77
CA TYR A 267 -10.34 -8.62 4.27
C TYR A 267 -10.39 -8.71 2.75
N THR A 268 -10.42 -9.94 2.26
CA THR A 268 -10.32 -10.29 0.84
C THR A 268 -11.48 -11.18 0.42
N LEU A 269 -12.24 -10.78 -0.58
CA LEU A 269 -13.21 -11.63 -1.23
C LEU A 269 -12.47 -12.63 -2.14
N ARG A 270 -12.50 -13.90 -1.78
CA ARG A 270 -11.93 -15.02 -2.54
C ARG A 270 -12.98 -15.49 -3.56
N ALA A 271 -12.92 -14.97 -4.76
CA ALA A 271 -13.98 -15.13 -5.74
C ALA A 271 -14.02 -16.54 -6.37
N ASN A 272 -15.16 -17.23 -6.23
CA ASN A 272 -15.53 -18.39 -7.03
C ASN A 272 -16.18 -17.97 -8.35
N THR A 273 -16.78 -16.78 -8.35
CA THR A 273 -17.37 -16.14 -9.53
C THR A 273 -16.82 -14.71 -9.57
N LEU A 274 -16.20 -14.36 -10.68
CA LEU A 274 -15.70 -13.02 -10.91
C LEU A 274 -16.62 -12.32 -11.92
N GLY A 275 -16.97 -11.06 -11.63
CA GLY A 275 -17.72 -10.22 -12.56
C GLY A 275 -16.93 -10.00 -13.85
N GLU A 276 -17.63 -9.71 -14.93
CA GLU A 276 -17.02 -9.40 -16.23
C GLU A 276 -16.25 -8.09 -16.16
N HIS A 277 -14.97 -8.10 -16.52
CA HIS A 277 -14.16 -6.90 -16.59
C HIS A 277 -14.64 -6.01 -17.74
N ARG A 278 -14.90 -4.76 -17.39
CA ARG A 278 -15.18 -3.69 -18.33
C ARG A 278 -14.10 -2.63 -18.23
N ASP A 279 -13.30 -2.50 -19.27
CA ASP A 279 -12.35 -1.41 -19.47
C ASP A 279 -13.14 -0.10 -19.76
N ASN A 280 -12.95 0.90 -18.91
CA ASN A 280 -13.53 2.24 -19.07
C ASN A 280 -12.60 3.19 -19.83
N GLY A 281 -11.48 2.70 -20.33
CA GLY A 281 -10.59 3.39 -21.26
C GLY A 281 -9.77 4.48 -20.60
N LEU A 282 -9.29 4.25 -19.35
CA LEU A 282 -8.40 5.16 -18.65
C LEU A 282 -7.17 5.49 -19.53
N LYS A 283 -6.78 6.76 -19.58
CA LYS A 283 -5.63 7.22 -20.38
C LYS A 283 -4.54 7.75 -19.49
N ARG A 284 -3.28 7.45 -19.87
CA ARG A 284 -2.11 8.08 -19.30
C ARG A 284 -2.10 9.57 -19.64
N GLU A 285 -1.84 10.38 -18.66
CA GLU A 285 -1.87 11.84 -18.78
C GLU A 285 -0.61 12.39 -19.44
N ARG A 286 -0.73 13.64 -19.87
CA ARG A 286 0.37 14.42 -20.42
C ARG A 286 0.28 15.84 -19.91
N THR A 287 1.39 16.33 -19.40
CA THR A 287 1.47 17.73 -18.98
C THR A 287 1.98 18.62 -20.12
N ARG A 288 1.70 19.91 -20.04
CA ARG A 288 2.20 20.86 -21.02
C ARG A 288 3.72 21.06 -20.91
N LYS A 289 4.37 21.37 -22.01
CA LYS A 289 5.77 21.79 -22.01
C LYS A 289 5.95 23.13 -21.29
N GLN A 290 7.06 23.29 -20.57
CA GLN A 290 7.48 24.55 -19.98
C GLN A 290 7.78 25.60 -21.05
N ARG A 291 7.46 26.86 -20.77
CA ARG A 291 7.82 28.00 -21.62
C ARG A 291 9.31 28.35 -21.45
N ARG A 292 9.86 29.14 -22.37
CA ARG A 292 11.27 29.53 -22.32
C ARG A 292 11.67 30.21 -21.00
N ASN A 293 10.76 31.00 -20.40
CA ASN A 293 10.97 31.71 -19.14
C ASN A 293 10.47 30.99 -17.90
N GLU A 294 10.07 29.73 -18.03
CA GLU A 294 9.68 28.86 -16.93
C GLU A 294 10.77 27.83 -16.68
N LEU A 295 11.05 27.55 -15.40
CA LEU A 295 11.88 26.45 -14.96
C LEU A 295 10.95 25.30 -14.55
N ALA A 296 11.05 24.15 -15.22
CA ALA A 296 10.34 22.94 -14.86
C ALA A 296 11.22 22.02 -14.01
N VAL A 297 10.78 21.73 -12.80
CA VAL A 297 11.40 20.75 -11.91
C VAL A 297 10.40 19.63 -11.66
N ALA A 298 10.80 18.40 -11.91
CA ALA A 298 9.98 17.22 -11.69
C ALA A 298 10.57 16.30 -10.60
N THR A 299 9.77 15.42 -10.07
CA THR A 299 10.19 14.28 -9.24
C THR A 299 9.62 13.00 -9.82
N TYR A 300 10.38 11.92 -9.80
CA TYR A 300 9.97 10.62 -10.31
C TYR A 300 10.66 9.48 -9.55
N ASN A 301 9.93 8.79 -8.69
CA ASN A 301 10.37 7.51 -8.13
C ASN A 301 10.29 6.45 -9.25
N VAL A 302 11.42 5.83 -9.60
CA VAL A 302 11.55 4.89 -10.71
C VAL A 302 11.50 3.42 -10.28
N GLU A 303 11.13 3.20 -9.03
CA GLU A 303 10.91 1.88 -8.42
C GLU A 303 12.08 0.90 -8.67
N ASN A 304 13.10 0.97 -7.81
CA ASN A 304 14.23 0.04 -7.80
C ASN A 304 14.92 -0.18 -9.16
N LEU A 305 15.18 0.91 -9.90
CA LEU A 305 15.79 0.85 -11.23
C LEU A 305 17.26 0.44 -11.17
N SER A 306 17.62 -0.61 -11.91
CA SER A 306 19.01 -1.10 -12.05
C SER A 306 19.29 -1.64 -13.44
N PRO A 307 20.56 -1.91 -13.80
CA PRO A 307 20.87 -2.54 -15.08
C PRO A 307 20.28 -3.95 -15.27
N LYS A 308 19.77 -4.56 -14.20
CA LYS A 308 19.04 -5.84 -14.24
C LYS A 308 17.55 -5.68 -14.53
N SER A 309 17.02 -4.48 -14.47
CA SER A 309 15.64 -4.19 -14.89
C SER A 309 15.47 -4.48 -16.38
N ALA A 310 14.28 -4.94 -16.76
CA ALA A 310 13.98 -5.22 -18.17
C ALA A 310 14.20 -3.97 -19.05
N PRO A 311 14.73 -4.10 -20.26
CA PRO A 311 14.92 -2.95 -21.17
C PRO A 311 13.64 -2.13 -21.35
N ALA A 312 12.48 -2.77 -21.42
CA ALA A 312 11.17 -2.12 -21.53
C ALA A 312 10.89 -1.18 -20.35
N LYS A 313 11.41 -1.43 -19.13
CA LYS A 313 11.25 -0.51 -17.99
C LYS A 313 11.97 0.81 -18.28
N PHE A 314 13.19 0.79 -18.78
CA PHE A 314 13.92 1.99 -19.18
C PHE A 314 13.20 2.75 -20.30
N GLU A 315 12.69 2.04 -21.32
CA GLU A 315 11.96 2.64 -22.45
C GLU A 315 10.68 3.34 -21.97
N ARG A 316 9.91 2.71 -21.09
CA ARG A 316 8.66 3.28 -20.56
C ARG A 316 8.92 4.44 -19.58
N LEU A 317 9.95 4.37 -18.72
CA LEU A 317 10.36 5.50 -17.89
C LEU A 317 10.81 6.69 -18.74
N ALA A 318 11.56 6.43 -19.81
CA ALA A 318 11.99 7.45 -20.77
C ALA A 318 10.79 8.08 -21.50
N GLU A 319 9.82 7.28 -21.93
CA GLU A 319 8.57 7.80 -22.51
C GLU A 319 7.80 8.68 -21.52
N GLY A 320 7.70 8.27 -20.26
CA GLY A 320 7.12 9.06 -19.18
C GLY A 320 7.78 10.43 -19.05
N LEU A 321 9.11 10.49 -19.05
CA LEU A 321 9.85 11.74 -18.95
C LEU A 321 9.73 12.62 -20.21
N VAL A 322 9.78 12.03 -21.40
CA VAL A 322 9.79 12.77 -22.68
C VAL A 322 8.39 13.17 -23.11
N THR A 323 7.47 12.20 -23.13
CA THR A 323 6.14 12.37 -23.71
C THR A 323 5.14 12.89 -22.68
N ASN A 324 5.11 12.28 -21.50
CA ASN A 324 4.11 12.59 -20.48
C ASN A 324 4.50 13.82 -19.66
N LEU A 325 5.75 13.92 -19.22
CA LEU A 325 6.28 15.08 -18.49
C LEU A 325 6.81 16.22 -19.38
N SER A 326 6.85 16.02 -20.71
CA SER A 326 7.33 17.03 -21.68
C SER A 326 8.77 17.49 -21.44
N SER A 327 9.68 16.59 -21.04
CA SER A 327 11.10 16.82 -20.79
C SER A 327 11.36 17.98 -19.83
N PRO A 328 11.16 17.85 -18.52
CA PRO A 328 11.45 18.87 -17.52
C PRO A 328 12.92 19.33 -17.56
N ASP A 329 13.21 20.52 -17.05
CA ASP A 329 14.58 21.06 -17.04
C ASP A 329 15.47 20.34 -16.00
N ILE A 330 14.88 19.96 -14.85
CA ILE A 330 15.52 19.22 -13.76
C ILE A 330 14.54 18.12 -13.31
N VAL A 331 15.06 16.93 -13.02
CA VAL A 331 14.29 15.83 -12.42
C VAL A 331 15.04 15.31 -11.20
N THR A 332 14.38 15.25 -10.06
CA THR A 332 14.82 14.39 -8.94
C THR A 332 14.35 12.98 -9.23
N VAL A 333 15.25 12.01 -9.14
CA VAL A 333 14.94 10.58 -9.37
C VAL A 333 15.21 9.82 -8.08
N GLU A 334 14.23 9.07 -7.64
CA GLU A 334 14.28 8.25 -6.44
C GLU A 334 14.37 6.76 -6.83
N GLU A 335 14.91 5.93 -5.94
CA GLU A 335 15.08 4.47 -6.11
C GLU A 335 15.99 4.06 -7.26
N VAL A 336 17.01 4.85 -7.53
CA VAL A 336 18.10 4.42 -8.40
C VAL A 336 18.98 3.45 -7.62
N GLN A 337 19.09 2.21 -8.09
CA GLN A 337 20.00 1.20 -7.54
C GLN A 337 21.40 1.34 -8.12
N ASP A 338 22.36 0.66 -7.50
CA ASP A 338 23.72 0.55 -8.03
C ASP A 338 23.79 -0.30 -9.32
N ASP A 339 24.98 -0.44 -9.85
CA ASP A 339 25.22 -1.07 -11.16
C ASP A 339 25.07 -2.60 -11.14
N THR A 340 24.92 -3.21 -9.97
CA THR A 340 24.65 -4.64 -9.77
C THR A 340 23.23 -4.92 -9.28
N GLY A 341 22.45 -3.88 -8.97
CA GLY A 341 21.06 -3.96 -8.56
C GLY A 341 20.89 -4.71 -7.24
N PRO A 342 19.93 -5.66 -7.12
CA PRO A 342 19.65 -6.34 -5.86
C PRO A 342 20.71 -7.38 -5.46
N THR A 343 21.86 -7.42 -6.14
CA THR A 343 22.97 -8.33 -5.76
C THR A 343 23.67 -7.74 -4.55
N ASP A 344 23.70 -8.52 -3.48
CA ASP A 344 24.43 -8.14 -2.27
C ASP A 344 25.94 -8.37 -2.47
N ASP A 345 26.61 -7.32 -2.94
CA ASP A 345 28.06 -7.25 -3.14
C ASP A 345 28.59 -5.89 -2.64
N SER A 346 29.83 -5.54 -2.93
CA SER A 346 30.42 -4.27 -2.49
C SER A 346 30.23 -3.13 -3.50
N THR A 347 29.43 -3.31 -4.55
CA THR A 347 29.17 -2.27 -5.56
C THR A 347 28.27 -1.22 -4.97
N VAL A 348 28.68 0.04 -5.07
CA VAL A 348 27.89 1.20 -4.62
C VAL A 348 27.67 2.23 -5.73
N GLY A 349 28.42 2.15 -6.84
CA GLY A 349 28.32 3.05 -7.98
C GLY A 349 27.02 2.80 -8.78
N ALA A 350 26.36 3.87 -9.28
CA ALA A 350 25.17 3.80 -10.13
C ALA A 350 25.38 4.44 -11.51
N GLY A 351 26.64 4.53 -11.93
CA GLY A 351 26.98 5.23 -13.20
C GLY A 351 26.37 4.55 -14.41
N LYS A 352 26.36 3.21 -14.45
CA LYS A 352 25.74 2.45 -15.52
C LYS A 352 24.22 2.58 -15.50
N THR A 353 23.59 2.48 -14.33
CA THR A 353 22.11 2.64 -14.18
C THR A 353 21.65 3.99 -14.73
N LEU A 354 22.29 5.10 -14.28
CA LEU A 354 21.94 6.44 -14.70
C LEU A 354 22.25 6.70 -16.19
N THR A 355 23.35 6.13 -16.71
CA THR A 355 23.69 6.25 -18.13
C THR A 355 22.66 5.50 -18.99
N MET A 356 22.25 4.30 -18.61
CA MET A 356 21.20 3.56 -19.32
C MET A 356 19.88 4.35 -19.34
N LEU A 357 19.50 5.01 -18.24
CA LEU A 357 18.28 5.83 -18.20
C LEU A 357 18.41 7.05 -19.12
N THR A 358 19.51 7.80 -19.06
CA THR A 358 19.71 8.99 -19.91
C THR A 358 19.83 8.63 -21.38
N ASP A 359 20.43 7.49 -21.72
CA ASP A 359 20.48 6.99 -23.10
C ASP A 359 19.09 6.59 -23.61
N ALA A 360 18.26 5.94 -22.77
CA ALA A 360 16.87 5.65 -23.10
C ALA A 360 16.06 6.93 -23.37
N ILE A 361 16.24 7.97 -22.52
CA ILE A 361 15.59 9.27 -22.71
C ILE A 361 16.01 9.89 -24.05
N ARG A 362 17.31 9.89 -24.38
CA ARG A 362 17.81 10.39 -25.66
C ARG A 362 17.26 9.59 -26.84
N LYS A 363 17.18 8.26 -26.72
CA LYS A 363 16.61 7.36 -27.74
C LYS A 363 15.11 7.62 -27.94
N ALA A 364 14.38 8.00 -26.88
CA ALA A 364 12.97 8.39 -26.95
C ALA A 364 12.75 9.80 -27.55
N GLY A 365 13.81 10.49 -27.98
CA GLY A 365 13.76 11.85 -28.56
C GLY A 365 13.81 12.99 -27.53
N GLY A 366 14.12 12.67 -26.29
CA GLY A 366 14.35 13.65 -25.22
C GLY A 366 15.73 14.33 -25.31
N PRO A 367 15.98 15.35 -24.45
CA PRO A 367 17.28 16.03 -24.41
C PRO A 367 18.38 15.10 -23.87
N SER A 368 19.64 15.45 -24.16
CA SER A 368 20.79 14.75 -23.60
C SER A 368 21.00 15.15 -22.15
N TYR A 369 20.20 14.56 -21.25
CA TYR A 369 20.32 14.83 -19.82
C TYR A 369 21.71 14.46 -19.30
N GLN A 370 22.23 15.31 -18.42
CA GLN A 370 23.34 14.99 -17.53
C GLN A 370 22.79 14.62 -16.16
N TRP A 371 23.59 13.91 -15.37
CA TRP A 371 23.19 13.49 -14.03
C TRP A 371 24.24 13.85 -12.97
N ARG A 372 23.77 13.97 -11.70
CA ARG A 372 24.62 14.12 -10.51
C ARG A 372 24.02 13.28 -9.39
N GLN A 373 24.89 12.57 -8.66
CA GLN A 373 24.53 11.79 -7.49
C GLN A 373 25.76 11.67 -6.55
N ILE A 374 25.60 11.07 -5.39
CA ILE A 374 26.67 10.66 -4.47
C ILE A 374 26.42 9.22 -4.10
N ASP A 375 27.44 8.37 -4.24
CA ASP A 375 27.38 6.98 -3.85
C ASP A 375 27.14 6.84 -2.33
N PRO A 376 26.22 5.96 -1.88
CA PRO A 376 26.06 5.65 -0.46
C PRO A 376 27.27 4.86 0.07
N ALA A 377 27.43 4.79 1.38
CA ALA A 377 28.18 3.69 1.96
C ALA A 377 27.39 2.39 1.77
N ASP A 378 28.10 1.29 1.55
CA ASP A 378 27.45 0.00 1.30
C ASP A 378 26.45 -0.35 2.41
N LYS A 379 25.21 -0.68 2.02
CA LYS A 379 24.08 -1.05 2.90
C LYS A 379 23.65 0.00 3.93
N ALA A 380 24.10 1.26 3.80
CA ALA A 380 23.84 2.28 4.83
C ALA A 380 22.54 3.07 4.62
N ASP A 381 22.00 3.07 3.41
CA ASP A 381 20.88 3.95 3.04
C ASP A 381 19.50 3.23 3.02
N GLY A 382 19.45 1.96 3.45
CA GLY A 382 18.21 1.17 3.48
C GLY A 382 17.65 0.87 2.08
N GLY A 383 16.37 0.56 1.99
CA GLY A 383 15.71 0.14 0.76
C GLY A 383 15.90 -1.35 0.46
N GLN A 384 15.83 -1.72 -0.80
CA GLN A 384 16.02 -3.12 -1.21
C GLN A 384 17.43 -3.60 -0.83
N PRO A 385 17.56 -4.73 -0.10
CA PRO A 385 18.87 -5.29 0.26
C PRO A 385 19.76 -5.48 -0.98
N GLY A 386 21.03 -5.09 -0.86
CA GLY A 386 22.01 -5.14 -1.95
C GLY A 386 21.90 -4.00 -2.97
N GLY A 387 20.77 -3.29 -3.05
CA GLY A 387 20.53 -2.29 -4.10
C GLY A 387 21.21 -0.94 -3.90
N ASN A 388 21.68 -0.64 -2.68
CA ASN A 388 22.34 0.62 -2.35
C ASN A 388 21.60 1.84 -2.95
N ILE A 389 20.26 1.90 -2.78
CA ILE A 389 19.40 2.87 -3.46
C ILE A 389 19.72 4.31 -3.05
N ARG A 390 19.57 5.22 -4.00
CA ARG A 390 19.88 6.64 -3.83
C ARG A 390 18.90 7.53 -4.56
N VAL A 391 19.03 8.81 -4.30
CA VAL A 391 18.42 9.87 -5.09
C VAL A 391 19.48 10.48 -6.03
N ALA A 392 19.04 10.95 -7.20
CA ALA A 392 19.89 11.59 -8.19
C ALA A 392 19.19 12.78 -8.84
N PHE A 393 19.98 13.65 -9.46
CA PHE A 393 19.48 14.68 -10.37
C PHE A 393 19.69 14.24 -11.82
N LEU A 394 18.67 14.42 -12.67
CA LEU A 394 18.83 14.53 -14.11
C LEU A 394 18.57 16.00 -14.48
N TYR A 395 19.34 16.55 -15.41
CA TYR A 395 19.10 17.93 -15.86
C TYR A 395 19.44 18.14 -17.34
N ASN A 396 18.66 18.99 -17.99
CA ASN A 396 18.87 19.39 -19.39
C ASN A 396 19.91 20.52 -19.46
N PRO A 397 21.15 20.24 -19.94
CA PRO A 397 22.23 21.26 -19.98
C PRO A 397 21.98 22.41 -20.98
N GLU A 398 21.05 22.25 -21.91
CA GLU A 398 20.64 23.34 -22.83
C GLU A 398 19.74 24.37 -22.14
N ARG A 399 19.15 24.00 -21.00
CA ARG A 399 18.19 24.85 -20.28
C ARG A 399 18.73 25.35 -18.95
N VAL A 400 19.45 24.51 -18.23
CA VAL A 400 20.04 24.84 -16.91
C VAL A 400 21.48 24.38 -16.86
N SER A 401 22.30 25.06 -16.08
CA SER A 401 23.65 24.62 -15.75
C SER A 401 23.71 24.19 -14.30
N PHE A 402 24.41 23.10 -14.04
CA PHE A 402 24.74 22.65 -12.68
C PHE A 402 26.03 23.37 -12.23
N THR A 403 26.05 23.85 -10.98
CA THR A 403 27.25 24.43 -10.38
C THR A 403 27.98 23.34 -9.61
N ASP A 404 28.97 22.72 -10.24
CA ASP A 404 29.83 21.75 -9.57
C ASP A 404 30.76 22.46 -8.56
N ARG A 405 30.75 21.96 -7.30
CA ARG A 405 31.65 22.37 -6.23
C ARG A 405 32.25 21.13 -5.59
N PRO A 406 33.56 20.98 -5.52
CA PRO A 406 34.20 19.80 -4.94
C PRO A 406 33.92 19.68 -3.44
N GLY A 407 34.09 18.47 -2.88
CA GLY A 407 33.98 18.17 -1.45
C GLY A 407 32.67 17.48 -1.03
N GLY A 408 31.75 17.23 -1.97
CA GLY A 408 30.60 16.37 -1.69
C GLY A 408 30.97 14.89 -1.71
N ASP A 409 30.71 14.19 -0.62
CA ASP A 409 30.93 12.74 -0.49
C ASP A 409 29.84 12.07 0.38
N THR A 410 30.04 10.80 0.66
CA THR A 410 29.09 9.96 1.42
C THR A 410 28.81 10.48 2.83
N THR A 411 29.79 11.10 3.48
CA THR A 411 29.78 11.42 4.91
C THR A 411 29.91 12.90 5.23
N THR A 412 30.44 13.71 4.31
CA THR A 412 30.65 15.15 4.53
C THR A 412 29.35 15.93 4.39
N PRO A 413 28.89 16.63 5.46
CA PRO A 413 27.67 17.41 5.39
C PRO A 413 27.87 18.69 4.57
N VAL A 414 26.90 18.98 3.70
CA VAL A 414 26.84 20.31 3.03
C VAL A 414 26.63 21.42 4.05
N GLN A 415 27.37 22.53 3.89
CA GLN A 415 27.18 23.76 4.65
C GLN A 415 26.60 24.85 3.74
N VAL A 416 25.74 25.68 4.30
CA VAL A 416 25.27 26.88 3.63
C VAL A 416 26.28 28.01 3.93
N VAL A 417 26.93 28.54 2.90
CA VAL A 417 27.94 29.59 3.01
C VAL A 417 27.46 30.86 2.34
N LYS A 418 28.07 31.99 2.69
CA LYS A 418 27.79 33.29 2.07
C LYS A 418 28.91 33.67 1.13
N GLU A 419 28.61 33.73 -0.17
CA GLU A 419 29.55 34.16 -1.22
C GLU A 419 29.01 35.39 -1.95
N GLY A 420 29.79 36.48 -1.97
CA GLY A 420 29.34 37.72 -2.61
C GLY A 420 28.01 38.26 -2.07
N GLY A 421 27.72 38.03 -0.81
CA GLY A 421 26.46 38.46 -0.18
C GLY A 421 25.26 37.53 -0.43
N LYS A 422 25.42 36.45 -1.21
CA LYS A 422 24.38 35.48 -1.56
C LYS A 422 24.65 34.11 -0.93
N PRO A 423 23.61 33.28 -0.75
CA PRO A 423 23.81 31.92 -0.31
C PRO A 423 24.47 31.07 -1.39
N ALA A 424 25.34 30.17 -0.97
CA ALA A 424 25.99 29.15 -1.79
C ALA A 424 26.12 27.85 -0.94
N LEU A 425 26.36 26.73 -1.60
CA LEU A 425 26.67 25.47 -0.93
C LEU A 425 28.18 25.26 -0.83
N SER A 426 28.66 24.72 0.29
CA SER A 426 30.10 24.40 0.46
C SER A 426 30.59 23.36 -0.55
N ALA A 427 29.70 22.45 -1.00
CA ALA A 427 29.91 21.45 -2.03
C ALA A 427 28.59 21.23 -2.81
N SER A 428 28.67 20.85 -4.09
CA SER A 428 27.51 20.62 -4.96
C SER A 428 27.88 19.65 -6.09
N PRO A 429 27.26 18.43 -6.16
CA PRO A 429 26.23 17.94 -5.23
C PRO A 429 26.80 17.63 -3.85
N ALA A 430 25.95 17.64 -2.82
CA ALA A 430 26.34 17.25 -1.47
C ALA A 430 25.14 16.76 -0.64
N ARG A 431 25.40 16.01 0.43
CA ARG A 431 24.37 15.42 1.29
C ARG A 431 24.05 16.32 2.49
N ILE A 432 22.78 16.38 2.89
CA ILE A 432 22.33 17.14 4.05
C ILE A 432 22.49 16.29 5.30
N ALA A 433 23.39 16.71 6.21
CA ALA A 433 23.62 16.06 7.52
C ALA A 433 23.71 14.52 7.44
N PRO A 434 24.54 13.92 6.57
CA PRO A 434 24.48 12.48 6.24
C PRO A 434 24.74 11.55 7.44
N GLN A 435 25.36 12.04 8.51
CA GLN A 435 25.69 11.28 9.72
C GLN A 435 24.65 11.43 10.83
N ASP A 436 23.59 12.23 10.62
CA ASP A 436 22.54 12.38 11.63
C ASP A 436 21.74 11.07 11.79
N PRO A 437 21.47 10.63 13.03
CA PRO A 437 20.70 9.40 13.30
C PRO A 437 19.31 9.35 12.63
N ALA A 438 18.74 10.50 12.27
CA ALA A 438 17.49 10.56 11.52
C ALA A 438 17.58 9.84 10.15
N TRP A 439 18.79 9.69 9.59
CA TRP A 439 19.04 9.00 8.32
C TRP A 439 19.50 7.55 8.47
N LYS A 440 19.38 6.97 9.67
CA LYS A 440 19.68 5.54 9.85
C LYS A 440 18.79 4.69 8.95
N ALA A 441 19.37 3.74 8.20
CA ALA A 441 18.68 2.89 7.24
C ALA A 441 17.73 3.67 6.30
N SER A 442 18.13 4.88 5.90
CA SER A 442 17.34 5.76 5.04
C SER A 442 18.24 6.56 4.11
N ARG A 443 17.75 6.88 2.92
CA ARG A 443 18.45 7.67 1.90
C ARG A 443 18.69 9.09 2.42
N LYS A 444 19.88 9.63 2.15
CA LYS A 444 20.27 10.98 2.56
C LYS A 444 19.89 11.98 1.47
N PRO A 445 19.25 13.12 1.80
CA PRO A 445 18.89 14.12 0.80
C PRO A 445 20.12 14.66 0.06
N LEU A 446 19.98 14.83 -1.25
CA LEU A 446 21.00 15.37 -2.13
C LEU A 446 20.68 16.83 -2.47
N ALA A 447 21.55 17.76 -2.11
CA ALA A 447 21.44 19.19 -2.43
C ALA A 447 22.34 19.54 -3.61
N GLY A 448 21.81 20.37 -4.52
CA GLY A 448 22.56 20.88 -5.67
C GLY A 448 22.24 22.32 -6.00
N GLU A 449 23.24 23.03 -6.53
CA GLU A 449 23.11 24.38 -7.09
C GLU A 449 22.91 24.31 -8.60
N PHE A 450 21.82 24.88 -9.07
CA PHE A 450 21.54 25.06 -10.50
C PHE A 450 21.46 26.52 -10.87
N ARG A 451 21.74 26.84 -12.13
CA ARG A 451 21.52 28.17 -12.67
C ARG A 451 20.52 28.12 -13.82
N PHE A 452 19.50 28.95 -13.70
CA PHE A 452 18.51 29.17 -14.73
C PHE A 452 18.40 30.66 -15.03
N GLN A 453 18.67 31.07 -16.27
CA GLN A 453 18.64 32.49 -16.71
C GLN A 453 19.39 33.43 -15.77
N GLY A 454 20.61 33.04 -15.38
CA GLY A 454 21.47 33.84 -14.50
C GLY A 454 21.12 33.78 -13.00
N ARG A 455 20.08 33.10 -12.62
CA ARG A 455 19.65 32.95 -11.22
C ARG A 455 20.05 31.56 -10.65
N THR A 456 20.55 31.57 -9.43
CA THR A 456 20.78 30.34 -8.68
C THR A 456 19.44 29.77 -8.17
N VAL A 457 19.24 28.47 -8.34
CA VAL A 457 18.14 27.68 -7.79
C VAL A 457 18.76 26.51 -7.03
N PHE A 458 18.41 26.38 -5.75
CA PHE A 458 18.81 25.25 -4.94
C PHE A 458 17.75 24.16 -5.10
N VAL A 459 18.17 22.96 -5.49
CA VAL A 459 17.28 21.80 -5.58
C VAL A 459 17.74 20.75 -4.61
N VAL A 460 16.80 20.17 -3.85
CA VAL A 460 17.05 19.07 -2.93
C VAL A 460 16.22 17.89 -3.35
N ALA A 461 16.89 16.79 -3.74
CA ALA A 461 16.25 15.50 -3.99
C ALA A 461 16.12 14.71 -2.68
N ASN A 462 14.95 14.19 -2.41
CA ASN A 462 14.60 13.52 -1.15
C ASN A 462 14.02 12.14 -1.41
N HIS A 463 14.31 11.21 -0.50
CA HIS A 463 13.57 9.96 -0.37
C HIS A 463 13.59 9.59 1.13
N PHE A 464 12.53 9.95 1.84
CA PHE A 464 12.44 9.76 3.29
C PHE A 464 12.22 8.28 3.67
N SER A 465 12.30 8.00 4.96
CA SER A 465 12.06 6.66 5.50
C SER A 465 10.67 6.14 5.13
N SER A 466 10.59 4.91 4.62
CA SER A 466 9.32 4.29 4.21
C SER A 466 8.43 3.94 5.42
N LYS A 467 7.14 3.76 5.17
CA LYS A 467 6.18 3.31 6.19
C LYS A 467 6.39 1.86 6.60
N GLY A 468 6.98 1.03 5.73
CA GLY A 468 7.35 -0.34 6.05
C GLY A 468 8.50 -0.49 7.05
N GLY A 469 9.19 0.61 7.38
CA GLY A 469 10.21 0.68 8.43
C GLY A 469 11.58 0.14 8.06
N GLY A 470 11.73 -0.69 7.05
CA GLY A 470 13.02 -1.34 6.71
C GLY A 470 13.60 -2.09 7.93
N ASP A 471 14.78 -1.65 8.41
CA ASP A 471 15.42 -2.19 9.63
C ASP A 471 14.81 -1.66 10.93
N LEU A 472 13.76 -0.83 10.86
CA LEU A 472 13.05 -0.26 12.00
C LEU A 472 11.61 -0.80 12.01
N ASP A 473 10.93 -0.62 13.15
CA ASP A 473 9.52 -0.97 13.25
C ASP A 473 8.70 -0.17 12.23
N GLY A 474 8.00 -0.88 11.34
CA GLY A 474 7.09 -0.30 10.36
C GLY A 474 5.79 0.19 10.99
N ASP A 475 5.01 0.94 10.20
CA ASP A 475 3.67 1.35 10.60
C ASP A 475 2.76 0.12 10.67
N GLN A 476 1.86 0.10 11.66
CA GLN A 476 0.88 -0.98 11.81
C GLN A 476 -0.14 -0.96 10.66
N PRO A 477 -0.64 -2.11 10.21
CA PRO A 477 -1.62 -2.19 9.13
C PRO A 477 -2.93 -1.49 9.51
N LEU A 478 -3.54 -0.82 8.53
CA LEU A 478 -4.83 -0.13 8.72
C LEU A 478 -5.93 -1.11 9.15
N GLU A 479 -5.95 -2.29 8.55
CA GLU A 479 -6.89 -3.37 8.78
C GLU A 479 -6.55 -4.22 10.02
N GLY A 480 -5.45 -3.89 10.71
CA GLY A 480 -4.90 -4.66 11.81
C GLY A 480 -5.71 -4.59 13.10
N ARG A 481 -5.29 -5.41 14.07
CA ARG A 481 -5.95 -5.51 15.39
C ARG A 481 -5.69 -4.32 16.31
N PHE A 482 -4.68 -3.50 16.07
CA PHE A 482 -4.38 -2.31 16.87
C PHE A 482 -5.07 -1.08 16.28
N GLN A 483 -5.92 -0.39 17.06
CA GLN A 483 -6.74 0.71 16.54
C GLN A 483 -6.79 1.93 17.49
N PRO A 484 -6.52 3.15 16.98
CA PRO A 484 -5.96 3.41 15.65
C PRO A 484 -4.54 2.85 15.52
N PRO A 485 -4.11 2.47 14.28
CA PRO A 485 -2.80 1.87 14.09
C PRO A 485 -1.66 2.84 14.43
N ALA A 486 -0.63 2.34 15.08
CA ALA A 486 0.56 3.14 15.38
C ALA A 486 1.39 3.38 14.11
N ARG A 487 1.91 4.59 14.00
CA ARG A 487 2.79 5.04 12.91
C ARG A 487 4.23 5.11 13.44
N HIS A 488 4.85 3.93 13.61
CA HIS A 488 6.17 3.82 14.24
C HIS A 488 7.28 4.51 13.44
N SER A 489 7.16 4.58 12.12
CA SER A 489 8.11 5.24 11.23
C SER A 489 7.95 6.77 11.17
N GLU A 490 6.79 7.34 11.56
CA GLU A 490 6.50 8.78 11.50
C GLU A 490 7.49 9.65 12.29
N PRO A 491 7.93 9.28 13.51
CA PRO A 491 8.90 10.08 14.27
C PRO A 491 10.23 10.25 13.54
N GLN A 492 10.69 9.25 12.78
CA GLN A 492 11.91 9.36 11.98
C GLN A 492 11.70 10.37 10.85
N ARG A 493 10.59 10.29 10.10
CA ARG A 493 10.27 11.24 9.03
C ARG A 493 10.13 12.67 9.55
N VAL A 494 9.59 12.87 10.75
CA VAL A 494 9.53 14.19 11.38
C VAL A 494 10.94 14.76 11.62
N LYS A 495 11.87 13.96 12.14
CA LYS A 495 13.27 14.39 12.35
C LYS A 495 13.97 14.67 11.02
N GLN A 496 13.74 13.86 9.99
CA GLN A 496 14.24 14.11 8.62
C GLN A 496 13.71 15.43 8.09
N ALA A 497 12.43 15.71 8.30
CA ALA A 497 11.79 16.97 7.93
C ALA A 497 12.36 18.19 8.69
N GLU A 498 12.72 18.04 9.96
CA GLU A 498 13.37 19.09 10.77
C GLU A 498 14.75 19.46 10.20
N LEU A 499 15.55 18.47 9.81
CA LEU A 499 16.86 18.69 9.21
C LEU A 499 16.76 19.44 7.88
N LEU A 500 15.85 19.01 7.02
CA LEU A 500 15.63 19.68 5.73
C LEU A 500 15.06 21.09 5.91
N ASN A 501 14.10 21.28 6.83
CA ASN A 501 13.56 22.62 7.14
C ASN A 501 14.66 23.57 7.63
N ARG A 502 15.55 23.10 8.50
CA ARG A 502 16.70 23.88 9.00
C ARG A 502 17.60 24.30 7.83
N PHE A 503 17.99 23.37 6.97
CA PHE A 503 18.82 23.63 5.80
C PHE A 503 18.21 24.70 4.89
N VAL A 504 16.92 24.61 4.61
CA VAL A 504 16.18 25.61 3.81
C VAL A 504 16.17 26.97 4.50
N ARG A 505 16.00 27.01 5.82
CA ARG A 505 16.02 28.25 6.61
C ARG A 505 17.41 28.89 6.62
N ASP A 506 18.48 28.12 6.67
CA ASP A 506 19.86 28.63 6.62
C ASP A 506 20.13 29.34 5.29
N ILE A 507 19.71 28.77 4.15
CA ILE A 507 19.77 29.44 2.85
C ILE A 507 18.97 30.75 2.88
N ARG A 508 17.74 30.72 3.39
CA ARG A 508 16.84 31.86 3.42
C ARG A 508 17.26 32.96 4.44
N ALA A 509 18.01 32.60 5.46
CA ALA A 509 18.59 33.57 6.39
C ALA A 509 19.61 34.50 5.70
N ILE A 510 20.32 33.97 4.69
CA ILE A 510 21.26 34.79 3.88
C ILE A 510 20.48 35.57 2.80
N ASP A 511 19.53 34.91 2.10
CA ASP A 511 18.68 35.58 1.11
C ASP A 511 17.22 35.06 1.24
N PRO A 512 16.31 35.85 1.83
CA PRO A 512 14.89 35.49 1.96
C PRO A 512 14.18 35.22 0.60
N LYS A 513 14.78 35.71 -0.51
CA LYS A 513 14.27 35.52 -1.88
C LYS A 513 15.00 34.41 -2.63
N ALA A 514 15.81 33.59 -1.96
CA ALA A 514 16.47 32.45 -2.57
C ALA A 514 15.40 31.48 -3.15
N ALA A 515 15.64 31.01 -4.38
CA ALA A 515 14.79 30.00 -5.00
C ALA A 515 15.25 28.63 -4.56
N ILE A 516 14.37 27.91 -3.89
CA ILE A 516 14.61 26.55 -3.38
C ILE A 516 13.46 25.67 -3.82
N VAL A 517 13.77 24.47 -4.33
CA VAL A 517 12.80 23.39 -4.61
C VAL A 517 13.27 22.16 -3.83
N ALA A 518 12.41 21.60 -3.01
CA ALA A 518 12.62 20.30 -2.37
C ALA A 518 11.61 19.31 -2.99
N GLY A 519 12.12 18.36 -3.76
CA GLY A 519 11.33 17.37 -4.48
C GLY A 519 11.70 15.97 -4.05
N GLY A 520 10.77 15.02 -4.21
CA GLY A 520 11.02 13.61 -3.95
C GLY A 520 9.85 12.86 -3.34
N ASP A 521 10.09 11.60 -3.08
CA ASP A 521 9.25 10.75 -2.25
C ASP A 521 9.54 11.02 -0.76
N PHE A 522 8.63 11.74 -0.11
CA PHE A 522 8.71 11.99 1.33
C PHE A 522 8.08 10.88 2.17
N ASN A 523 7.56 9.84 1.52
CA ASN A 523 6.91 8.71 2.16
C ASN A 523 5.82 9.12 3.18
N ASP A 524 5.23 10.31 3.01
CA ASP A 524 4.23 10.80 3.94
C ASP A 524 3.19 11.72 3.29
N PHE A 525 2.04 11.83 3.94
CA PHE A 525 0.86 12.50 3.42
C PHE A 525 0.91 14.03 3.60
N PRO A 526 0.20 14.83 2.77
CA PRO A 526 0.15 16.29 2.88
C PRO A 526 -0.31 16.80 4.26
N PHE A 527 -1.09 15.99 4.97
CA PHE A 527 -1.64 16.30 6.30
C PHE A 527 -0.79 15.77 7.46
N SER A 528 0.32 15.07 7.18
CA SER A 528 1.19 14.46 8.20
C SER A 528 1.99 15.49 9.01
N PRO A 529 2.49 15.13 10.20
CA PRO A 529 3.42 15.94 10.97
C PRO A 529 4.71 16.28 10.22
N ALA A 530 5.27 15.34 9.44
CA ALA A 530 6.49 15.57 8.67
C ALA A 530 6.29 16.69 7.63
N LEU A 531 5.21 16.64 6.83
CA LEU A 531 4.92 17.69 5.83
C LEU A 531 4.53 19.04 6.48
N LYS A 532 3.93 19.04 7.67
CA LYS A 532 3.71 20.25 8.46
C LYS A 532 5.04 20.85 8.93
N THR A 533 5.98 20.02 9.39
CA THR A 533 7.32 20.42 9.83
C THR A 533 8.11 21.06 8.68
N LEU A 534 8.13 20.45 7.49
CA LEU A 534 8.78 21.01 6.30
C LEU A 534 8.29 22.42 5.96
N ARG A 535 7.02 22.70 6.16
CA ARG A 535 6.41 24.01 5.87
C ARG A 535 6.46 25.00 7.04
N SER A 536 6.93 24.56 8.21
CA SER A 536 6.99 25.41 9.40
C SER A 536 7.85 26.66 9.18
N GLY A 537 7.52 27.76 9.83
CA GLY A 537 8.21 29.04 9.65
C GLY A 537 8.11 29.61 8.22
N ARG A 538 7.17 29.14 7.41
CA ARG A 538 7.04 29.48 5.97
C ARG A 538 8.34 29.22 5.20
N ALA A 539 9.08 28.18 5.60
CA ALA A 539 10.31 27.79 4.92
C ALA A 539 10.00 27.35 3.47
N LEU A 540 9.03 26.46 3.35
CA LEU A 540 8.52 25.94 2.09
C LEU A 540 6.99 26.05 2.03
N THR A 541 6.45 26.02 0.82
CA THR A 541 5.03 25.96 0.49
C THR A 541 4.78 24.75 -0.42
N SER A 542 3.56 24.25 -0.44
CA SER A 542 3.16 23.16 -1.34
C SER A 542 2.31 23.72 -2.49
N PRO A 543 2.85 23.84 -3.70
CA PRO A 543 2.10 24.27 -4.88
C PRO A 543 0.97 23.31 -5.26
N MET A 544 1.06 22.04 -4.87
CA MET A 544 0.00 21.03 -5.06
C MET A 544 -1.37 21.50 -4.52
N ASN A 545 -1.38 22.38 -3.52
CA ASN A 545 -2.63 22.94 -2.98
C ASN A 545 -3.43 23.76 -4.01
N GLN A 546 -2.87 24.06 -5.18
CA GLN A 546 -3.58 24.70 -6.30
C GLN A 546 -4.46 23.74 -7.08
N LEU A 547 -4.18 22.43 -7.03
CA LEU A 547 -5.00 21.41 -7.63
C LEU A 547 -6.31 21.22 -6.84
N PRO A 548 -7.39 20.77 -7.46
CA PRO A 548 -8.55 20.23 -6.76
C PRO A 548 -8.13 19.18 -5.73
N ALA A 549 -8.85 19.08 -4.61
CA ALA A 549 -8.43 18.20 -3.52
C ALA A 549 -8.43 16.72 -3.92
N ASP A 550 -9.38 16.34 -4.76
CA ASP A 550 -9.58 15.00 -5.29
C ASP A 550 -8.64 14.59 -6.45
N GLU A 551 -7.80 15.53 -6.91
CA GLU A 551 -6.72 15.29 -7.88
C GLU A 551 -5.32 15.22 -7.22
N ARG A 552 -5.23 15.33 -5.88
CA ARG A 552 -3.95 15.36 -5.15
C ARG A 552 -3.52 13.97 -4.72
N TYR A 553 -3.14 13.13 -5.66
CA TYR A 553 -2.59 11.80 -5.41
C TYR A 553 -1.62 11.42 -6.54
N GLY A 554 -0.70 10.53 -6.29
CA GLY A 554 0.27 10.02 -7.25
C GLY A 554 0.73 8.61 -6.87
N TYR A 555 -0.03 7.93 -6.00
CA TYR A 555 0.26 6.60 -5.50
C TYR A 555 -1.06 5.89 -5.16
N VAL A 556 -1.18 4.61 -5.49
CA VAL A 556 -2.35 3.81 -5.12
C VAL A 556 -1.91 2.63 -4.28
N PHE A 557 -2.36 2.59 -3.04
CA PHE A 557 -2.03 1.52 -2.10
C PHE A 557 -3.29 0.98 -1.44
N ASN A 558 -3.48 -0.34 -1.52
CA ASN A 558 -4.66 -1.01 -0.98
C ASN A 558 -5.98 -0.32 -1.38
N GLY A 559 -6.10 0.06 -2.67
CA GLY A 559 -7.27 0.75 -3.20
C GLY A 559 -7.47 2.19 -2.72
N ASN A 560 -6.51 2.77 -2.01
CA ASN A 560 -6.47 4.18 -1.61
C ASN A 560 -5.57 4.99 -2.54
N SER A 561 -6.10 6.01 -3.18
CA SER A 561 -5.33 7.03 -3.90
C SER A 561 -4.67 7.97 -2.88
N GLN A 562 -3.34 8.05 -2.86
CA GLN A 562 -2.53 8.71 -1.83
C GLN A 562 -1.51 9.66 -2.44
N THR A 563 -0.94 10.55 -1.63
CA THR A 563 0.17 11.41 -2.00
C THR A 563 1.36 11.10 -1.11
N LEU A 564 2.47 10.67 -1.70
CA LEU A 564 3.75 10.44 -1.03
C LEU A 564 4.84 11.35 -1.61
N ASP A 565 4.73 11.67 -2.89
CA ASP A 565 5.66 12.51 -3.66
C ASP A 565 5.24 13.97 -3.59
N HIS A 566 6.19 14.83 -3.31
CA HIS A 566 5.94 16.26 -3.20
C HIS A 566 7.03 17.09 -3.89
N LEU A 567 6.64 18.23 -4.46
CA LEU A 567 7.53 19.30 -4.87
C LEU A 567 7.16 20.54 -4.05
N LEU A 568 7.99 20.84 -3.07
CA LEU A 568 7.83 21.97 -2.18
C LEU A 568 8.73 23.13 -2.65
N THR A 569 8.25 24.37 -2.57
CA THR A 569 8.97 25.53 -3.06
C THR A 569 9.13 26.61 -2.00
N SER A 570 10.28 27.30 -1.97
CA SER A 570 10.40 28.49 -1.14
C SER A 570 9.53 29.62 -1.70
N PRO A 571 9.06 30.57 -0.86
CA PRO A 571 8.35 31.77 -1.35
C PRO A 571 9.15 32.56 -2.39
N GLY A 572 10.49 32.49 -2.34
CA GLY A 572 11.39 33.14 -3.29
C GLY A 572 11.49 32.44 -4.65
N ALA A 573 10.97 31.23 -4.81
CA ALA A 573 11.06 30.49 -6.08
C ALA A 573 10.24 31.13 -7.22
N GLY A 574 9.27 32.00 -6.89
CA GLY A 574 8.39 32.66 -7.85
C GLY A 574 6.99 32.02 -7.91
N ARG A 575 6.21 32.37 -8.93
CA ARG A 575 4.89 31.78 -9.14
C ARG A 575 5.06 30.35 -9.63
N ALA A 576 4.45 29.43 -8.92
CA ALA A 576 4.45 28.02 -9.25
C ALA A 576 3.14 27.61 -9.97
N GLU A 577 3.25 26.71 -10.92
CA GLU A 577 2.16 25.91 -11.48
C GLU A 577 2.53 24.43 -11.24
N TYR A 578 1.61 23.63 -10.73
CA TYR A 578 1.87 22.27 -10.30
C TYR A 578 1.00 21.28 -11.08
N ASP A 579 1.55 20.12 -11.34
CA ASP A 579 0.82 19.03 -12.01
C ASP A 579 1.31 17.68 -11.48
N ILE A 580 0.38 16.75 -11.24
CA ILE A 580 0.64 15.32 -11.01
C ILE A 580 0.24 14.63 -12.29
N VAL A 581 1.11 13.82 -12.86
CA VAL A 581 0.87 13.24 -14.19
C VAL A 581 0.63 11.74 -14.03
N HIS A 582 -0.63 11.36 -13.99
CA HIS A 582 -1.05 9.98 -13.75
C HIS A 582 -0.72 9.07 -14.94
N ILE A 583 0.36 8.30 -14.81
CA ILE A 583 0.87 7.40 -15.86
C ILE A 583 1.21 5.99 -15.36
N ASN A 584 1.21 5.78 -14.04
CA ASN A 584 1.67 4.55 -13.42
C ASN A 584 0.66 3.98 -12.41
N SER A 585 0.47 4.66 -11.26
CA SER A 585 -0.15 4.10 -10.05
C SER A 585 -1.58 3.57 -10.25
N GLU A 586 -2.26 4.03 -11.27
CA GLU A 586 -3.64 3.63 -11.60
C GLU A 586 -3.72 2.48 -12.62
N PHE A 587 -2.60 2.04 -13.19
CA PHE A 587 -2.56 1.09 -14.31
C PHE A 587 -2.05 -0.28 -13.88
N ALA A 588 -2.70 -1.33 -14.34
CA ALA A 588 -2.27 -2.71 -14.10
C ALA A 588 -0.89 -3.03 -14.73
N ASP A 589 -0.52 -2.33 -15.80
CA ASP A 589 0.77 -2.43 -16.47
C ASP A 589 1.75 -1.31 -16.07
N GLN A 590 1.66 -0.81 -14.85
CA GLN A 590 2.52 0.25 -14.31
C GLN A 590 4.01 -0.05 -14.48
N THR A 591 4.81 1.01 -14.62
CA THR A 591 6.27 0.92 -14.75
C THR A 591 6.97 1.24 -13.43
N SER A 592 6.30 2.03 -12.61
CA SER A 592 6.57 2.36 -11.23
C SER A 592 5.24 2.40 -10.49
N ASP A 593 5.24 2.18 -9.19
CA ASP A 593 4.05 2.35 -8.33
C ASP A 593 3.75 3.84 -8.03
N HIS A 594 4.64 4.75 -8.42
CA HIS A 594 4.50 6.20 -8.26
C HIS A 594 4.22 6.91 -9.57
N ASP A 595 3.34 7.91 -9.54
CA ASP A 595 3.16 8.88 -10.60
C ASP A 595 4.11 10.08 -10.42
N PRO A 596 4.77 10.54 -11.50
CA PRO A 596 5.62 11.70 -11.40
C PRO A 596 4.84 13.00 -11.26
N SER A 597 5.48 13.98 -10.61
CA SER A 597 4.95 15.32 -10.47
C SER A 597 5.89 16.36 -11.08
N VAL A 598 5.36 17.51 -11.51
CA VAL A 598 6.15 18.61 -12.04
C VAL A 598 5.67 19.96 -11.51
N VAL A 599 6.62 20.81 -11.13
CA VAL A 599 6.36 22.23 -10.83
C VAL A 599 7.04 23.11 -11.86
N ARG A 600 6.30 24.09 -12.41
CA ARG A 600 6.81 25.10 -13.32
C ARG A 600 6.88 26.43 -12.60
N LEU A 601 8.09 26.96 -12.48
CA LEU A 601 8.38 28.19 -11.75
C LEU A 601 8.57 29.35 -12.73
N ARG A 602 7.80 30.41 -12.52
CA ARG A 602 7.93 31.67 -13.27
C ARG A 602 8.20 32.81 -12.30
N ARG A 603 9.14 33.69 -12.70
CA ARG A 603 9.48 34.91 -11.95
C ARG A 603 8.38 35.95 -12.00
#